data_64d72c45a3944d3ed214c9afc7dbc92d
#
_entry.id   64d72c45a3944d3ed214c9afc7dbc92d
#
_cell.length_a   1.000
_cell.length_b   1.000
_cell.length_c   1.000
_cell.angle_alpha   90.00
_cell.angle_beta   90.00
_cell.angle_gamma   90.00
#
_symmetry.space_group_name_H-M   'P 1'
#
loop_
_entity.id
_entity.type
_entity.pdbx_description
1 polymer ?
#
loop_
_entity_poly.entity_id
_entity_poly.type
_entity_poly.pdbx_seq_one_letter_code
_entity_poly.pdbx_strand_id
1 'polypeptide(L)'
;MKLYYWPKTRAFRALWMLEELRVPYEFAFVNIRAGDQNEPEFCRVNPMCKLPALEDDGVMVAESGAVLLYLADKFPDARLGVPLGDPLRGRFLQWMFFTGACLEPAMAERMTGAPGNTVSFGWGDLGRVEHAIEGALKDGPWVVGERFTAADILVASTLQIAYMAKLIEPGGVLSEYVDRAVAREGHERAAAIDHREAERVALRR
;
A
#
# COMPACT_ATOMS: atom_id res chain seq x y z
N MET A 1 13.22 -5.66 -12.95
CA MET A 1 12.34 -4.60 -12.39
C MET A 1 13.16 -3.69 -11.50
N LYS A 2 12.85 -2.40 -11.48
CA LYS A 2 13.51 -1.40 -10.63
C LYS A 2 12.46 -0.69 -9.78
N LEU A 3 12.59 -0.76 -8.45
CA LEU A 3 11.72 -0.06 -7.51
C LEU A 3 12.37 1.26 -7.09
N TYR A 4 11.74 2.38 -7.43
CA TYR A 4 12.10 3.68 -6.87
C TYR A 4 11.66 3.73 -5.41
N TYR A 5 12.64 3.91 -4.51
CA TYR A 5 12.45 3.54 -3.12
C TYR A 5 13.18 4.49 -2.17
N TRP A 6 12.59 4.71 -1.02
CA TRP A 6 13.23 5.23 0.19
C TRP A 6 12.60 4.55 1.40
N PRO A 7 13.41 4.13 2.40
CA PRO A 7 12.87 3.44 3.56
C PRO A 7 11.90 4.30 4.36
N LYS A 8 10.97 3.65 5.06
CA LYS A 8 9.91 4.28 5.86
C LYS A 8 8.99 5.22 5.04
N THR A 9 8.76 4.87 3.79
CA THR A 9 7.79 5.53 2.90
C THR A 9 6.73 4.55 2.41
N ARG A 10 5.74 5.05 1.66
CA ARG A 10 4.74 4.18 1.00
C ARG A 10 5.33 3.21 -0.03
N ALA A 11 6.60 3.39 -0.43
CA ALA A 11 7.31 2.42 -1.26
C ALA A 11 7.45 1.04 -0.59
N PHE A 12 7.30 0.97 0.73
CA PHE A 12 7.21 -0.28 1.49
C PHE A 12 6.12 -1.22 0.96
N ARG A 13 4.99 -0.69 0.48
CA ARG A 13 3.89 -1.50 -0.08
C ARG A 13 4.34 -2.28 -1.33
N ALA A 14 5.06 -1.59 -2.22
CA ALA A 14 5.62 -2.21 -3.42
C ALA A 14 6.73 -3.21 -3.06
N LEU A 15 7.58 -2.89 -2.09
CA LEU A 15 8.57 -3.81 -1.54
C LEU A 15 7.91 -5.07 -0.98
N TRP A 16 6.87 -4.94 -0.15
CA TRP A 16 6.12 -6.08 0.39
C TRP A 16 5.54 -6.94 -0.74
N MET A 17 4.93 -6.31 -1.75
CA MET A 17 4.40 -7.05 -2.91
C MET A 17 5.49 -7.84 -3.63
N LEU A 18 6.67 -7.25 -3.88
CA LEU A 18 7.80 -7.93 -4.53
C LEU A 18 8.32 -9.10 -3.69
N GLU A 19 8.32 -8.95 -2.35
CA GLU A 19 8.71 -10.01 -1.43
C GLU A 19 7.66 -11.15 -1.34
N GLU A 20 6.38 -10.85 -1.46
CA GLU A 20 5.34 -11.89 -1.62
C GLU A 20 5.52 -12.67 -2.92
N LEU A 21 5.86 -11.98 -4.01
CA LEU A 21 6.10 -12.56 -5.33
C LEU A 21 7.40 -13.36 -5.41
N ARG A 22 8.40 -13.06 -4.55
CA ARG A 22 9.75 -13.63 -4.59
C ARG A 22 10.44 -13.48 -5.96
N VAL A 23 10.23 -12.34 -6.61
CA VAL A 23 10.82 -12.01 -7.90
C VAL A 23 12.03 -11.10 -7.76
N PRO A 24 13.03 -11.14 -8.67
CA PRO A 24 14.18 -10.26 -8.60
C PRO A 24 13.83 -8.81 -8.91
N TYR A 25 14.40 -7.89 -8.15
CA TYR A 25 14.29 -6.45 -8.33
C TYR A 25 15.56 -5.75 -7.83
N GLU A 26 15.73 -4.50 -8.23
CA GLU A 26 16.77 -3.60 -7.72
C GLU A 26 16.14 -2.31 -7.18
N PHE A 27 16.84 -1.62 -6.29
CA PHE A 27 16.42 -0.31 -5.80
C PHE A 27 17.04 0.83 -6.61
N ALA A 28 16.22 1.80 -7.00
CA ALA A 28 16.63 3.16 -7.33
C ALA A 28 16.31 4.05 -6.11
N PHE A 29 17.34 4.41 -5.36
CA PHE A 29 17.15 5.23 -4.16
C PHE A 29 16.84 6.67 -4.51
N VAL A 30 15.75 7.21 -3.95
CA VAL A 30 15.32 8.61 -4.07
C VAL A 30 15.30 9.20 -2.67
N ASN A 31 16.31 9.99 -2.33
CA ASN A 31 16.44 10.56 -0.98
C ASN A 31 15.44 11.68 -0.73
N ILE A 32 14.27 11.32 -0.20
CA ILE A 32 13.19 12.29 0.09
C ILE A 32 13.58 13.34 1.14
N ARG A 33 14.61 13.07 1.95
CA ARG A 33 15.10 14.03 2.96
C ARG A 33 15.99 15.10 2.32
N ALA A 34 16.70 14.74 1.24
CA ALA A 34 17.49 15.68 0.44
C ALA A 34 16.62 16.43 -0.59
N GLY A 35 15.41 15.96 -0.84
CA GLY A 35 14.53 16.55 -1.84
C GLY A 35 14.63 15.94 -3.23
N ASP A 36 15.38 14.82 -3.40
CA ASP A 36 15.63 14.17 -4.70
C ASP A 36 14.33 13.82 -5.45
N GLN A 37 13.21 13.63 -4.72
CA GLN A 37 11.92 13.38 -5.37
C GLN A 37 11.42 14.55 -6.21
N ASN A 38 11.93 15.77 -5.98
CA ASN A 38 11.55 16.96 -6.71
C ASN A 38 12.48 17.24 -7.92
N GLU A 39 13.55 16.45 -8.06
CA GLU A 39 14.46 16.59 -9.18
C GLU A 39 13.77 16.25 -10.50
N PRO A 40 14.06 16.99 -11.60
CA PRO A 40 13.42 16.76 -12.90
C PRO A 40 13.56 15.33 -13.42
N GLU A 41 14.63 14.65 -13.04
CA GLU A 41 14.88 13.25 -13.42
C GLU A 41 13.82 12.32 -12.82
N PHE A 42 13.57 12.42 -11.53
CA PHE A 42 12.54 11.59 -10.89
C PHE A 42 11.12 12.05 -11.23
N CYS A 43 10.87 13.36 -11.40
CA CYS A 43 9.56 13.86 -11.81
C CYS A 43 9.16 13.40 -13.22
N ARG A 44 10.10 12.98 -14.08
CA ARG A 44 9.81 12.29 -15.36
C ARG A 44 9.33 10.84 -15.13
N VAL A 45 9.78 10.19 -14.05
CA VAL A 45 9.32 8.85 -13.66
C VAL A 45 7.93 8.90 -13.05
N ASN A 46 7.71 9.84 -12.14
CA ASN A 46 6.42 10.11 -11.53
C ASN A 46 6.15 11.61 -11.47
N PRO A 47 5.24 12.15 -12.29
CA PRO A 47 4.93 13.60 -12.31
C PRO A 47 4.40 14.15 -10.99
N MET A 48 3.87 13.30 -10.10
CA MET A 48 3.49 13.69 -8.73
C MET A 48 4.70 13.83 -7.80
N CYS A 49 5.91 13.43 -8.24
CA CYS A 49 7.14 13.47 -7.46
C CYS A 49 7.01 12.73 -6.12
N LYS A 50 6.32 11.58 -6.12
CA LYS A 50 6.04 10.73 -4.96
C LYS A 50 6.51 9.29 -5.15
N LEU A 51 6.84 8.62 -4.05
CA LEU A 51 7.13 7.19 -4.00
C LEU A 51 5.88 6.40 -3.55
N PRO A 52 5.71 5.16 -4.04
CA PRO A 52 6.58 4.41 -4.96
C PRO A 52 6.41 4.78 -6.43
N ALA A 53 7.40 4.36 -7.22
CA ALA A 53 7.28 4.13 -8.65
C ALA A 53 8.04 2.84 -9.01
N LEU A 54 7.61 2.16 -10.06
CA LEU A 54 8.20 0.93 -10.57
C LEU A 54 8.55 1.11 -12.05
N GLU A 55 9.75 0.69 -12.43
CA GLU A 55 10.16 0.52 -13.82
C GLU A 55 10.29 -0.96 -14.15
N ASP A 56 9.66 -1.40 -15.21
CA ASP A 56 9.67 -2.78 -15.65
C ASP A 56 9.71 -2.84 -17.19
N ASP A 57 10.86 -3.24 -17.74
CA ASP A 57 11.09 -3.33 -19.20
C ASP A 57 10.65 -2.06 -19.97
N GLY A 58 10.95 -0.89 -19.43
CA GLY A 58 10.60 0.41 -20.00
C GLY A 58 9.20 0.91 -19.68
N VAL A 59 8.38 0.12 -18.99
CA VAL A 59 7.06 0.54 -18.47
C VAL A 59 7.26 1.22 -17.12
N MET A 60 6.77 2.47 -16.99
CA MET A 60 6.76 3.20 -15.73
C MET A 60 5.37 3.13 -15.11
N VAL A 61 5.31 2.70 -13.85
CA VAL A 61 4.06 2.64 -13.07
C VAL A 61 4.26 3.38 -11.76
N ALA A 62 3.44 4.39 -11.51
CA ALA A 62 3.36 5.09 -10.23
C ALA A 62 2.02 4.79 -9.56
N GLU A 63 1.80 5.31 -8.35
CA GLU A 63 0.71 5.02 -7.44
C GLU A 63 0.77 3.60 -6.84
N SER A 64 0.72 3.50 -5.50
CA SER A 64 0.83 2.20 -4.82
C SER A 64 -0.17 1.18 -5.35
N GLY A 65 -1.45 1.58 -5.51
CA GLY A 65 -2.49 0.68 -6.00
C GLY A 65 -2.21 0.18 -7.43
N ALA A 66 -1.75 1.07 -8.32
CA ALA A 66 -1.44 0.71 -9.70
C ALA A 66 -0.22 -0.20 -9.78
N VAL A 67 0.83 0.08 -9.00
CA VAL A 67 2.03 -0.78 -8.93
C VAL A 67 1.68 -2.19 -8.46
N LEU A 68 0.89 -2.30 -7.39
CA LEU A 68 0.50 -3.60 -6.85
C LEU A 68 -0.43 -4.36 -7.81
N LEU A 69 -1.38 -3.68 -8.46
CA LEU A 69 -2.27 -4.30 -9.45
C LEU A 69 -1.48 -4.79 -10.67
N TYR A 70 -0.57 -3.96 -11.20
CA TYR A 70 0.31 -4.33 -12.31
C TYR A 70 1.10 -5.61 -11.99
N LEU A 71 1.71 -5.65 -10.80
CA LEU A 71 2.48 -6.82 -10.36
C LEU A 71 1.59 -8.06 -10.16
N ALA A 72 0.39 -7.89 -9.60
CA ALA A 72 -0.56 -8.99 -9.41
C ALA A 72 -1.03 -9.59 -10.75
N ASP A 73 -1.28 -8.75 -11.74
CA ASP A 73 -1.71 -9.18 -13.08
C ASP A 73 -0.51 -9.74 -13.89
N LYS A 74 0.71 -9.24 -13.69
CA LYS A 74 1.94 -9.75 -14.33
C LYS A 74 2.34 -11.15 -13.82
N PHE A 75 2.09 -11.45 -12.54
CA PHE A 75 2.46 -12.71 -11.88
C PHE A 75 1.23 -13.46 -11.36
N PRO A 76 0.33 -13.94 -12.25
CA PRO A 76 -0.95 -14.52 -11.85
C PRO A 76 -0.81 -15.80 -11.02
N ASP A 77 0.28 -16.55 -11.20
CA ASP A 77 0.54 -17.80 -10.48
C ASP A 77 0.76 -17.59 -8.98
N ALA A 78 1.18 -16.39 -8.57
CA ALA A 78 1.31 -16.03 -7.16
C ALA A 78 -0.03 -15.85 -6.45
N ARG A 79 -1.13 -15.76 -7.21
CA ARG A 79 -2.51 -15.63 -6.69
C ARG A 79 -2.72 -14.43 -5.77
N LEU A 80 -1.94 -13.36 -5.95
CA LEU A 80 -2.09 -12.09 -5.23
C LEU A 80 -3.07 -11.14 -5.91
N GLY A 81 -3.54 -11.49 -7.10
CA GLY A 81 -4.63 -10.85 -7.82
C GLY A 81 -5.84 -11.76 -7.98
N VAL A 82 -6.89 -11.21 -8.55
CA VAL A 82 -8.08 -11.93 -8.97
C VAL A 82 -8.18 -11.81 -10.49
N PRO A 83 -8.13 -12.91 -11.26
CA PRO A 83 -8.06 -12.84 -12.72
C PRO A 83 -9.31 -12.24 -13.37
N LEU A 84 -9.15 -11.78 -14.62
CA LEU A 84 -10.28 -11.34 -15.44
C LEU A 84 -11.29 -12.49 -15.61
N GLY A 85 -12.58 -12.17 -15.46
CA GLY A 85 -13.66 -13.18 -15.55
C GLY A 85 -13.97 -13.89 -14.23
N ASP A 86 -13.14 -13.80 -13.21
CA ASP A 86 -13.48 -14.32 -11.87
C ASP A 86 -14.57 -13.43 -11.23
N PRO A 87 -15.63 -14.01 -10.64
CA PRO A 87 -16.69 -13.25 -9.98
C PRO A 87 -16.22 -12.27 -8.89
N LEU A 88 -15.08 -12.57 -8.24
CA LEU A 88 -14.50 -11.71 -7.21
C LEU A 88 -13.67 -10.54 -7.78
N ARG A 89 -13.44 -10.46 -9.11
CA ARG A 89 -12.62 -9.39 -9.70
C ARG A 89 -13.15 -7.99 -9.37
N GLY A 90 -14.46 -7.80 -9.39
CA GLY A 90 -15.07 -6.52 -9.05
C GLY A 90 -14.78 -6.10 -7.60
N ARG A 91 -14.95 -7.02 -6.64
CA ARG A 91 -14.63 -6.80 -5.22
C ARG A 91 -13.13 -6.53 -5.03
N PHE A 92 -12.26 -7.28 -5.70
CA PHE A 92 -10.81 -7.05 -5.66
C PHE A 92 -10.46 -5.64 -6.13
N LEU A 93 -10.98 -5.20 -7.29
CA LEU A 93 -10.73 -3.85 -7.80
C LEU A 93 -11.26 -2.78 -6.85
N GLN A 94 -12.44 -2.95 -6.27
CA GLN A 94 -12.97 -2.04 -5.25
C GLN A 94 -11.93 -1.82 -4.14
N TRP A 95 -11.36 -2.89 -3.58
CA TRP A 95 -10.40 -2.79 -2.49
C TRP A 95 -9.02 -2.29 -2.93
N MET A 96 -8.60 -2.54 -4.17
CA MET A 96 -7.39 -1.96 -4.75
C MET A 96 -7.46 -0.42 -4.80
N PHE A 97 -8.64 0.14 -5.11
CA PHE A 97 -8.83 1.59 -5.17
C PHE A 97 -9.22 2.21 -3.82
N PHE A 98 -9.77 1.43 -2.90
CA PHE A 98 -10.32 1.91 -1.63
C PHE A 98 -9.29 2.67 -0.78
N THR A 99 -8.06 2.18 -0.73
CA THR A 99 -7.00 2.83 0.06
C THR A 99 -6.73 4.25 -0.40
N GLY A 100 -6.51 4.47 -1.69
CA GLY A 100 -6.21 5.80 -2.24
C GLY A 100 -7.42 6.71 -2.35
N ALA A 101 -8.61 6.14 -2.58
CA ALA A 101 -9.83 6.92 -2.80
C ALA A 101 -10.61 7.22 -1.50
N CYS A 102 -10.47 6.40 -0.48
CA CYS A 102 -11.26 6.51 0.76
C CYS A 102 -10.39 6.57 2.02
N LEU A 103 -9.58 5.53 2.29
CA LEU A 103 -8.89 5.40 3.56
C LEU A 103 -7.84 6.52 3.77
N GLU A 104 -6.93 6.75 2.83
CA GLU A 104 -5.92 7.82 2.98
C GLU A 104 -6.52 9.22 2.98
N PRO A 105 -7.51 9.59 2.15
CA PRO A 105 -8.17 10.88 2.25
C PRO A 105 -8.88 11.09 3.59
N ALA A 106 -9.60 10.09 4.12
CA ALA A 106 -10.24 10.17 5.42
C ALA A 106 -9.22 10.35 6.57
N MET A 107 -8.06 9.66 6.48
CA MET A 107 -6.96 9.85 7.42
C MET A 107 -6.38 11.26 7.34
N ALA A 108 -6.16 11.79 6.14
CA ALA A 108 -5.64 13.15 5.94
C ALA A 108 -6.59 14.21 6.51
N GLU A 109 -7.88 14.04 6.31
CA GLU A 109 -8.91 14.89 6.91
C GLU A 109 -8.85 14.86 8.44
N ARG A 110 -8.76 13.65 9.01
CA ARG A 110 -8.64 13.48 10.47
C ARG A 110 -7.36 14.12 11.02
N MET A 111 -6.24 13.98 10.31
CA MET A 111 -4.94 14.57 10.70
C MET A 111 -4.97 16.10 10.69
N THR A 112 -5.65 16.72 9.75
CA THR A 112 -5.72 18.17 9.63
C THR A 112 -6.76 18.80 10.57
N GLY A 113 -7.65 17.99 11.17
CA GLY A 113 -8.74 18.46 12.00
C GLY A 113 -9.78 19.30 11.24
N ALA A 114 -9.77 19.25 9.92
CA ALA A 114 -10.67 19.96 9.04
C ALA A 114 -11.75 18.99 8.51
N PRO A 115 -12.90 18.87 9.18
CA PRO A 115 -13.93 17.93 8.77
C PRO A 115 -14.45 18.30 7.39
N GLY A 116 -14.43 17.31 6.49
CA GLY A 116 -14.96 17.45 5.16
C GLY A 116 -16.48 17.36 5.11
N ASN A 117 -17.03 17.62 3.95
CA ASN A 117 -18.43 17.38 3.67
C ASN A 117 -18.64 15.89 3.34
N THR A 118 -19.13 15.12 4.32
CA THR A 118 -19.35 13.66 4.18
C THR A 118 -20.39 13.27 3.12
N VAL A 119 -21.14 14.23 2.60
CA VAL A 119 -22.10 14.02 1.51
C VAL A 119 -21.42 14.21 0.14
N SER A 120 -20.58 15.25 0.04
CA SER A 120 -19.95 15.63 -1.24
C SER A 120 -18.63 14.91 -1.50
N PHE A 121 -17.88 14.57 -0.44
CA PHE A 121 -16.58 13.91 -0.59
C PHE A 121 -16.75 12.39 -0.62
N GLY A 122 -16.17 11.75 -1.64
CA GLY A 122 -16.35 10.33 -1.91
C GLY A 122 -15.80 9.38 -0.83
N TRP A 123 -14.93 9.86 0.07
CA TRP A 123 -14.40 9.06 1.19
C TRP A 123 -15.30 9.06 2.44
N GLY A 124 -16.30 9.96 2.50
CA GLY A 124 -17.18 10.07 3.67
C GLY A 124 -16.42 10.57 4.90
N ASP A 125 -16.16 9.68 5.84
CA ASP A 125 -15.37 9.92 7.05
C ASP A 125 -14.64 8.64 7.49
N LEU A 126 -13.70 8.78 8.46
CA LEU A 126 -12.89 7.66 8.91
C LEU A 126 -13.71 6.52 9.54
N GLY A 127 -14.79 6.85 10.28
CA GLY A 127 -15.67 5.83 10.88
C GLY A 127 -16.40 4.99 9.83
N ARG A 128 -16.84 5.60 8.71
CA ARG A 128 -17.41 4.85 7.58
C ARG A 128 -16.38 3.95 6.92
N VAL A 129 -15.14 4.42 6.81
CA VAL A 129 -14.03 3.62 6.27
C VAL A 129 -13.75 2.40 7.14
N GLU A 130 -13.64 2.58 8.46
CA GLU A 130 -13.48 1.47 9.43
C GLU A 130 -14.63 0.48 9.30
N HIS A 131 -15.87 0.95 9.33
CA HIS A 131 -17.06 0.10 9.19
C HIS A 131 -17.09 -0.68 7.87
N ALA A 132 -16.63 -0.08 6.75
CA ALA A 132 -16.57 -0.76 5.47
C ALA A 132 -15.54 -1.91 5.48
N ILE A 133 -14.36 -1.70 6.10
CA ILE A 133 -13.33 -2.74 6.23
C ILE A 133 -13.84 -3.87 7.16
N GLU A 134 -14.40 -3.52 8.32
CA GLU A 134 -15.01 -4.49 9.24
C GLU A 134 -16.11 -5.31 8.56
N GLY A 135 -16.93 -4.65 7.75
CA GLY A 135 -17.97 -5.31 6.95
C GLY A 135 -17.41 -6.35 5.99
N ALA A 136 -16.30 -6.03 5.32
CA ALA A 136 -15.64 -6.97 4.40
C ALA A 136 -15.05 -8.19 5.12
N LEU A 137 -14.56 -8.00 6.34
CA LEU A 137 -13.94 -9.05 7.15
C LEU A 137 -14.96 -10.01 7.79
N LYS A 138 -16.25 -9.78 7.63
CA LYS A 138 -17.30 -10.75 8.04
C LYS A 138 -17.40 -11.94 7.10
N ASP A 139 -16.97 -11.77 5.85
CA ASP A 139 -17.05 -12.79 4.80
C ASP A 139 -15.77 -13.65 4.70
N GLY A 140 -14.81 -13.44 5.57
CA GLY A 140 -13.54 -14.17 5.59
C GLY A 140 -12.40 -13.38 6.22
N PRO A 141 -11.21 -13.96 6.31
CA PRO A 141 -10.06 -13.34 6.97
C PRO A 141 -9.46 -12.15 6.22
N TRP A 142 -9.84 -11.91 4.95
CA TRP A 142 -9.27 -10.90 4.05
C TRP A 142 -10.36 -10.04 3.40
N VAL A 143 -10.01 -8.86 2.92
CA VAL A 143 -11.01 -7.94 2.34
C VAL A 143 -11.67 -8.49 1.06
N VAL A 144 -11.05 -9.49 0.42
CA VAL A 144 -11.63 -10.20 -0.74
C VAL A 144 -12.16 -11.60 -0.35
N GLY A 145 -12.37 -11.89 0.94
CA GLY A 145 -12.89 -13.15 1.46
C GLY A 145 -11.78 -14.06 1.98
N GLU A 146 -11.68 -15.29 1.46
CA GLU A 146 -10.80 -16.34 2.00
C GLU A 146 -9.32 -16.20 1.59
N ARG A 147 -9.01 -15.36 0.61
CA ARG A 147 -7.69 -15.31 -0.01
C ARG A 147 -7.03 -13.95 0.18
N PHE A 148 -5.78 -13.98 0.70
CA PHE A 148 -4.91 -12.80 0.73
C PHE A 148 -4.60 -12.32 -0.69
N THR A 149 -4.68 -11.02 -0.91
CA THR A 149 -4.44 -10.38 -2.21
C THR A 149 -3.62 -9.08 -2.04
N ALA A 150 -3.21 -8.48 -3.15
CA ALA A 150 -2.57 -7.17 -3.18
C ALA A 150 -3.41 -6.07 -2.51
N ALA A 151 -4.74 -6.22 -2.48
CA ALA A 151 -5.63 -5.30 -1.77
C ALA A 151 -5.38 -5.31 -0.26
N ASP A 152 -5.07 -6.48 0.31
CA ASP A 152 -4.77 -6.60 1.74
C ASP A 152 -3.44 -5.93 2.10
N ILE A 153 -2.45 -5.95 1.19
CA ILE A 153 -1.19 -5.20 1.37
C ILE A 153 -1.49 -3.71 1.50
N LEU A 154 -2.35 -3.16 0.63
CA LEU A 154 -2.73 -1.74 0.67
C LEU A 154 -3.48 -1.39 1.96
N VAL A 155 -4.52 -2.15 2.28
CA VAL A 155 -5.37 -1.85 3.45
C VAL A 155 -4.61 -2.05 4.75
N ALA A 156 -3.97 -3.21 4.96
CA ALA A 156 -3.27 -3.51 6.21
C ALA A 156 -2.09 -2.55 6.47
N SER A 157 -1.26 -2.26 5.45
CA SER A 157 -0.16 -1.30 5.61
C SER A 157 -0.65 0.10 5.93
N THR A 158 -1.83 0.49 5.44
CA THR A 158 -2.40 1.81 5.72
C THR A 158 -2.99 1.87 7.11
N LEU A 159 -3.65 0.80 7.58
CA LEU A 159 -4.11 0.69 8.97
C LEU A 159 -2.93 0.73 9.95
N GLN A 160 -1.78 0.08 9.65
CA GLN A 160 -0.57 0.23 10.47
C GLN A 160 -0.14 1.69 10.59
N ILE A 161 -0.17 2.44 9.48
CA ILE A 161 0.15 3.88 9.50
C ILE A 161 -0.87 4.64 10.35
N ALA A 162 -2.16 4.31 10.25
CA ALA A 162 -3.22 4.93 11.04
C ALA A 162 -3.04 4.68 12.54
N TYR A 163 -2.64 3.47 12.93
CA TYR A 163 -2.33 3.12 14.33
C TYR A 163 -1.10 3.88 14.84
N MET A 164 -0.01 3.92 14.07
CA MET A 164 1.19 4.68 14.43
C MET A 164 0.92 6.18 14.56
N ALA A 165 0.04 6.72 13.73
CA ALA A 165 -0.37 8.13 13.76
C ALA A 165 -1.48 8.40 14.79
N LYS A 166 -1.96 7.39 15.53
CA LYS A 166 -3.06 7.48 16.52
C LYS A 166 -4.35 8.05 15.92
N LEU A 167 -4.63 7.75 14.68
CA LEU A 167 -5.86 8.16 13.99
C LEU A 167 -6.99 7.15 14.23
N ILE A 168 -6.63 5.89 14.40
CA ILE A 168 -7.48 4.76 14.75
C ILE A 168 -6.85 4.09 15.97
N GLU A 169 -7.65 3.75 16.97
CA GLU A 169 -7.18 2.97 18.11
C GLU A 169 -7.08 1.49 17.72
N PRO A 170 -5.93 0.83 18.01
CA PRO A 170 -5.81 -0.60 17.78
C PRO A 170 -6.84 -1.38 18.61
N GLY A 171 -7.50 -2.37 17.99
CA GLY A 171 -8.45 -3.23 18.67
C GLY A 171 -9.38 -3.98 17.72
N GLY A 172 -10.05 -5.00 18.24
CA GLY A 172 -11.07 -5.76 17.52
C GLY A 172 -10.57 -6.41 16.22
N VAL A 173 -11.50 -6.62 15.32
CA VAL A 173 -11.28 -7.35 14.06
C VAL A 173 -10.26 -6.67 13.15
N LEU A 174 -10.13 -5.34 13.22
CA LEU A 174 -9.14 -4.61 12.40
C LEU A 174 -7.71 -4.90 12.85
N SER A 175 -7.45 -4.96 14.16
CA SER A 175 -6.12 -5.35 14.69
C SER A 175 -5.80 -6.80 14.37
N GLU A 176 -6.74 -7.72 14.58
CA GLU A 176 -6.55 -9.14 14.23
C GLU A 176 -6.26 -9.33 12.73
N TYR A 177 -6.89 -8.53 11.88
CA TYR A 177 -6.62 -8.51 10.43
C TYR A 177 -5.22 -8.00 10.12
N VAL A 178 -4.81 -6.88 10.72
CA VAL A 178 -3.46 -6.32 10.53
C VAL A 178 -2.41 -7.30 11.05
N ASP A 179 -2.58 -7.87 12.25
CA ASP A 179 -1.66 -8.84 12.84
C ASP A 179 -1.48 -10.06 11.94
N ARG A 180 -2.57 -10.57 11.37
CA ARG A 180 -2.54 -11.68 10.41
C ARG A 180 -1.80 -11.30 9.12
N ALA A 181 -1.97 -10.08 8.64
CA ALA A 181 -1.30 -9.60 7.43
C ALA A 181 0.21 -9.44 7.63
N VAL A 182 0.63 -8.88 8.77
CA VAL A 182 2.05 -8.64 9.06
C VAL A 182 2.82 -9.91 9.47
N ALA A 183 2.12 -10.95 9.92
CA ALA A 183 2.71 -12.26 10.21
C ALA A 183 3.05 -13.07 8.93
N ARG A 184 2.81 -12.53 7.74
CA ARG A 184 3.18 -13.19 6.49
C ARG A 184 4.68 -13.07 6.24
N GLU A 185 5.28 -14.16 5.75
CA GLU A 185 6.72 -14.20 5.43
C GLU A 185 7.16 -13.08 4.46
N GLY A 186 6.32 -12.71 3.49
CA GLY A 186 6.61 -11.61 2.56
C GLY A 186 6.72 -10.27 3.28
N HIS A 187 5.83 -10.00 4.24
CA HIS A 187 5.91 -8.81 5.08
C HIS A 187 7.17 -8.84 5.97
N GLU A 188 7.47 -9.96 6.63
CA GLU A 188 8.65 -10.09 7.49
C GLU A 188 9.95 -9.80 6.73
N ARG A 189 10.09 -10.37 5.51
CA ARG A 189 11.24 -10.08 4.65
C ARG A 189 11.30 -8.61 4.24
N ALA A 190 10.19 -8.04 3.80
CA ALA A 190 10.11 -6.64 3.43
C ALA A 190 10.45 -5.70 4.60
N ALA A 191 9.95 -6.01 5.80
CA ALA A 191 10.23 -5.24 7.01
C ALA A 191 11.71 -5.31 7.42
N ALA A 192 12.33 -6.49 7.31
CA ALA A 192 13.76 -6.66 7.57
C ALA A 192 14.63 -5.88 6.57
N ILE A 193 14.25 -5.88 5.29
CA ILE A 193 14.92 -5.09 4.24
C ILE A 193 14.75 -3.59 4.52
N ASP A 194 13.53 -3.14 4.77
CA ASP A 194 13.23 -1.72 5.03
C ASP A 194 13.96 -1.19 6.27
N HIS A 195 14.07 -2.02 7.31
CA HIS A 195 14.82 -1.68 8.53
C HIS A 195 16.33 -1.52 8.24
N ARG A 196 16.92 -2.52 7.59
CA ARG A 196 18.34 -2.49 7.19
C ARG A 196 18.67 -1.28 6.31
N GLU A 197 17.80 -0.98 5.33
CA GLU A 197 18.03 0.18 4.47
C GLU A 197 17.83 1.52 5.22
N ALA A 198 16.92 1.57 6.19
CA ALA A 198 16.77 2.74 7.06
C ALA A 198 18.04 3.01 7.90
N GLU A 199 18.66 1.97 8.46
CA GLU A 199 19.94 2.07 9.16
C GLU A 199 21.06 2.53 8.22
N ARG A 200 21.14 1.92 7.02
CA ARG A 200 22.15 2.26 6.01
C ARG A 200 22.09 3.74 5.60
N VAL A 201 20.91 4.29 5.39
CA VAL A 201 20.77 5.71 5.00
C VAL A 201 20.95 6.66 6.18
N ALA A 202 20.73 6.21 7.41
CA ALA A 202 21.01 7.00 8.62
C ALA A 202 22.52 7.17 8.87
N LEU A 203 23.33 6.18 8.53
CA LEU A 203 24.80 6.20 8.70
C LEU A 203 25.52 7.04 7.64
N ARG A 204 24.84 7.47 6.58
CA ARG A 204 25.42 8.27 5.48
C ARG A 204 25.22 9.79 5.66
N ARG A 205 24.91 10.22 6.89
CA ARG A 205 24.77 11.62 7.29
C ARG A 205 26.08 12.27 7.71
#